data_4f69b2e8e166af5bdd051e9e1659f950
#
_entry.id   4f69b2e8e166af5bdd051e9e1659f950
#
_cell.length_a   1.000
_cell.length_b   1.000
_cell.length_c   1.000
_cell.angle_alpha   90.00
_cell.angle_beta   90.00
_cell.angle_gamma   90.00
#
_symmetry.space_group_name_H-M   'P 1'
#
loop_
_entity.id
_entity.type
_entity.pdbx_description
1 polymer ?
#
loop_
_entity_poly.entity_id
_entity_poly.type
_entity_poly.pdbx_seq_one_letter_code
_entity_poly.pdbx_strand_id
1 'polypeptide(L)'
;VGSEMCIRDRSGVCRATNKPVSEFGSRRAHGPWAAVYGAKAAIIAGCAGTSNILTGSIFGCGSTGTMAHSFVSSFGCTVEGEHKAFDAYIKTHLGENLILLIDTYNTLKCGLLNAIRTFKENGIDDDYPYGYGVRLDSGDLAYLSVEVRIILDENGLHNCKIFATNSLDEYLISDLERQGARIDCYGVGDAIATSKAAPCFGNVYKLVQLDGKPVMKMSEDRAKMINPGFQRTWRISKNYPEELFKIDVTC
;
A
#
# COMPACT_ATOMS: atom_id res chain seq x y z
N VAL A 1 12.50 15.50 4.93
CA VAL A 1 13.29 14.58 5.74
C VAL A 1 12.49 13.31 5.93
N GLY A 2 12.49 12.43 4.91
CA GLY A 2 12.04 11.06 5.12
C GLY A 2 13.07 10.41 6.04
N SER A 3 12.79 10.34 7.33
CA SER A 3 13.74 9.73 8.25
C SER A 3 13.84 8.24 7.90
N GLU A 4 15.04 7.66 8.06
CA GLU A 4 15.25 6.22 7.90
C GLU A 4 14.27 5.38 8.72
N MET A 5 13.79 5.92 9.85
CA MET A 5 12.78 5.27 10.69
C MET A 5 11.43 5.12 9.96
N CYS A 6 10.97 6.15 9.23
CA CYS A 6 9.74 6.06 8.44
C CYS A 6 9.85 4.98 7.34
N ILE A 7 11.01 4.91 6.69
CA ILE A 7 11.28 3.88 5.67
C ILE A 7 11.38 2.51 6.33
N ARG A 8 12.04 2.40 7.48
CA ARG A 8 12.18 1.15 8.24
C ARG A 8 10.84 0.56 8.63
N ASP A 9 9.94 1.34 9.23
CA ASP A 9 8.64 0.86 9.69
C ASP A 9 7.76 0.44 8.51
N ARG A 10 7.81 1.19 7.41
CA ARG A 10 7.13 0.82 6.17
C ARG A 10 7.73 -0.42 5.50
N SER A 11 9.04 -0.60 5.60
CA SER A 11 9.72 -1.81 5.12
C SER A 11 9.30 -3.07 5.88
N GLY A 12 8.89 -2.95 7.15
CA GLY A 12 8.31 -4.05 7.93
C GLY A 12 7.10 -4.64 7.23
N VAL A 13 6.16 -3.79 6.81
CA VAL A 13 4.96 -4.19 6.09
C VAL A 13 5.31 -4.87 4.75
N CYS A 14 6.22 -4.27 3.96
CA CYS A 14 6.62 -4.83 2.67
C CYS A 14 7.41 -6.15 2.79
N ARG A 15 8.04 -6.43 3.95
CA ARG A 15 8.75 -7.68 4.20
C ARG A 15 7.87 -8.79 4.78
N ALA A 16 6.66 -8.45 5.23
CA ALA A 16 5.72 -9.41 5.79
C ALA A 16 5.15 -10.36 4.73
N THR A 17 5.29 -10.03 3.46
CA THR A 17 4.81 -10.80 2.33
C THR A 17 5.67 -10.62 1.09
N ASN A 18 5.64 -11.59 0.17
CA ASN A 18 6.22 -11.46 -1.17
C ASN A 18 5.24 -10.88 -2.20
N LYS A 19 4.02 -10.57 -1.77
CA LYS A 19 2.97 -10.03 -2.63
C LYS A 19 3.04 -8.50 -2.69
N PRO A 20 2.50 -7.87 -3.74
CA PRO A 20 2.45 -6.41 -3.84
C PRO A 20 1.71 -5.77 -2.65
N VAL A 21 2.30 -4.72 -2.09
CA VAL A 21 1.68 -3.87 -1.07
C VAL A 21 1.51 -2.48 -1.63
N SER A 22 0.31 -1.93 -1.54
CA SER A 22 -0.03 -0.56 -1.95
C SER A 22 -0.28 0.35 -0.75
N GLU A 23 0.18 1.60 -0.83
CA GLU A 23 0.00 2.62 0.19
C GLU A 23 -1.38 3.28 0.05
N PHE A 24 -2.24 3.17 1.08
CA PHE A 24 -3.60 3.74 1.13
C PHE A 24 -3.82 4.65 2.35
N GLY A 25 -2.76 5.28 2.85
CA GLY A 25 -2.75 5.99 4.13
C GLY A 25 -3.05 7.48 4.08
N SER A 26 -3.26 8.09 2.91
CA SER A 26 -3.38 9.55 2.76
C SER A 26 -4.43 10.17 3.69
N ARG A 27 -5.60 9.54 3.88
CA ARG A 27 -6.66 10.04 4.77
C ARG A 27 -6.31 9.97 6.26
N ARG A 28 -5.24 9.25 6.63
CA ARG A 28 -4.77 9.05 8.01
C ARG A 28 -3.57 9.90 8.35
N ALA A 29 -2.96 10.56 7.37
CA ALA A 29 -1.79 11.39 7.56
C ALA A 29 -2.15 12.74 8.21
N HIS A 30 -1.18 13.34 8.90
CA HIS A 30 -1.34 14.62 9.61
C HIS A 30 -1.16 15.82 8.66
N GLY A 31 -2.00 15.89 7.63
CA GLY A 31 -2.05 16.95 6.64
C GLY A 31 -1.57 16.53 5.25
N PRO A 32 -1.85 17.35 4.22
CA PRO A 32 -1.61 17.00 2.83
C PRO A 32 -0.15 16.66 2.51
N TRP A 33 0.79 17.48 2.99
CA TRP A 33 2.22 17.24 2.76
C TRP A 33 2.75 16.03 3.53
N ALA A 34 2.21 15.76 4.73
CA ALA A 34 2.53 14.54 5.46
C ALA A 34 2.07 13.29 4.67
N ALA A 35 0.90 13.36 4.01
CA ALA A 35 0.44 12.31 3.11
C ALA A 35 1.38 12.10 1.93
N VAL A 36 1.76 13.18 1.24
CA VAL A 36 2.66 13.14 0.07
C VAL A 36 4.03 12.54 0.41
N TYR A 37 4.68 13.03 1.46
CA TYR A 37 5.99 12.51 1.87
C TYR A 37 5.91 11.13 2.51
N GLY A 38 4.80 10.83 3.20
CA GLY A 38 4.53 9.48 3.71
C GLY A 38 4.41 8.45 2.60
N ALA A 39 3.65 8.77 1.56
CA ALA A 39 3.52 7.94 0.37
C ALA A 39 4.85 7.77 -0.37
N LYS A 40 5.63 8.84 -0.56
CA LYS A 40 7.00 8.74 -1.11
C LYS A 40 7.88 7.78 -0.30
N ALA A 41 7.85 7.89 1.03
CA ALA A 41 8.62 7.01 1.90
C ALA A 41 8.17 5.54 1.78
N ALA A 42 6.86 5.29 1.56
CA ALA A 42 6.32 3.96 1.34
C ALA A 42 6.82 3.35 0.02
N ILE A 43 6.86 4.12 -1.05
CA ILE A 43 7.43 3.67 -2.34
C ILE A 43 8.93 3.33 -2.18
N ILE A 44 9.71 4.18 -1.50
CA ILE A 44 11.13 3.89 -1.22
C ILE A 44 11.28 2.61 -0.37
N ALA A 45 10.34 2.33 0.51
CA ALA A 45 10.31 1.14 1.35
C ALA A 45 9.92 -0.15 0.62
N GLY A 46 9.44 -0.06 -0.62
CA GLY A 46 9.08 -1.21 -1.46
C GLY A 46 7.60 -1.35 -1.77
N CYS A 47 6.74 -0.37 -1.44
CA CYS A 47 5.35 -0.40 -1.88
C CYS A 47 5.27 -0.30 -3.41
N ALA A 48 4.39 -1.12 -4.00
CA ALA A 48 4.19 -1.18 -5.45
C ALA A 48 3.49 0.06 -6.04
N GLY A 49 2.73 0.79 -5.21
CA GLY A 49 2.03 2.00 -5.62
C GLY A 49 1.42 2.75 -4.44
N THR A 50 0.84 3.91 -4.73
CA THR A 50 0.15 4.75 -3.75
C THR A 50 -1.20 5.22 -4.28
N SER A 51 -2.17 5.39 -3.38
CA SER A 51 -3.44 6.05 -3.69
C SER A 51 -3.33 7.58 -3.73
N ASN A 52 -2.16 8.14 -3.43
CA ASN A 52 -1.91 9.57 -3.44
C ASN A 52 -1.46 10.04 -4.83
N ILE A 53 -2.41 10.50 -5.65
CA ILE A 53 -2.18 10.97 -7.03
C ILE A 53 -1.13 12.09 -7.07
N LEU A 54 -1.15 13.01 -6.09
CA LEU A 54 -0.18 14.10 -6.03
C LEU A 54 1.26 13.58 -5.84
N THR A 55 1.44 12.53 -5.04
CA THR A 55 2.75 11.86 -4.90
C THR A 55 3.19 11.25 -6.22
N GLY A 56 2.28 10.57 -6.93
CA GLY A 56 2.54 10.03 -8.28
C GLY A 56 3.01 11.10 -9.25
N SER A 57 2.30 12.23 -9.29
CA SER A 57 2.62 13.37 -10.15
C SER A 57 3.97 14.04 -9.82
N ILE A 58 4.28 14.25 -8.52
CA ILE A 58 5.50 14.94 -8.11
C ILE A 58 6.75 14.06 -8.25
N PHE A 59 6.64 12.77 -7.93
CA PHE A 59 7.81 11.87 -7.83
C PHE A 59 7.86 10.80 -8.92
N GLY A 60 6.93 10.79 -9.87
CA GLY A 60 6.92 9.86 -11.00
C GLY A 60 6.69 8.40 -10.59
N CYS A 61 5.99 8.15 -9.47
CA CYS A 61 5.67 6.79 -9.03
C CYS A 61 4.24 6.38 -9.43
N GLY A 62 4.00 5.06 -9.49
CA GLY A 62 2.70 4.51 -9.85
C GLY A 62 1.61 4.91 -8.87
N SER A 63 0.50 5.45 -9.39
CA SER A 63 -0.72 5.63 -8.61
C SER A 63 -1.63 4.40 -8.79
N THR A 64 -2.26 3.98 -7.70
CA THR A 64 -3.18 2.85 -7.68
C THR A 64 -4.37 3.20 -6.78
N GLY A 65 -5.52 2.69 -7.11
CA GLY A 65 -6.73 2.95 -6.33
C GLY A 65 -7.86 2.00 -6.72
N THR A 66 -8.93 2.09 -5.98
CA THR A 66 -10.18 1.39 -6.26
C THR A 66 -11.36 2.31 -5.91
N MET A 67 -12.57 1.80 -6.00
CA MET A 67 -13.77 2.53 -5.56
C MET A 67 -13.89 2.60 -4.03
N ALA A 68 -14.80 3.44 -3.54
CA ALA A 68 -15.19 3.52 -2.14
C ALA A 68 -16.59 2.95 -1.92
N HIS A 69 -16.91 2.51 -0.69
CA HIS A 69 -18.26 2.08 -0.32
C HIS A 69 -19.33 3.14 -0.59
N SER A 70 -18.99 4.44 -0.40
CA SER A 70 -19.90 5.56 -0.71
C SER A 70 -20.28 5.63 -2.19
N PHE A 71 -19.38 5.26 -3.11
CA PHE A 71 -19.70 5.14 -4.52
C PHE A 71 -20.74 4.04 -4.75
N VAL A 72 -20.53 2.85 -4.19
CA VAL A 72 -21.50 1.75 -4.31
C VAL A 72 -22.87 2.16 -3.73
N SER A 73 -22.87 2.74 -2.53
CA SER A 73 -24.09 3.16 -1.85
C SER A 73 -24.86 4.27 -2.57
N SER A 74 -24.19 5.08 -3.40
CA SER A 74 -24.84 6.17 -4.17
C SER A 74 -25.80 5.68 -5.24
N PHE A 75 -25.71 4.41 -5.64
CA PHE A 75 -26.63 3.76 -6.58
C PHE A 75 -27.85 3.12 -5.91
N GLY A 76 -28.00 3.31 -4.61
CA GLY A 76 -29.07 2.76 -3.78
C GLY A 76 -28.61 1.54 -2.99
N CYS A 77 -29.08 1.44 -1.73
CA CYS A 77 -28.68 0.38 -0.78
C CYS A 77 -29.41 -0.95 -1.07
N THR A 78 -29.28 -1.46 -2.28
CA THR A 78 -29.91 -2.71 -2.74
C THR A 78 -28.93 -3.55 -3.53
N VAL A 79 -29.21 -4.85 -3.66
CA VAL A 79 -28.40 -5.77 -4.49
C VAL A 79 -28.30 -5.30 -5.93
N GLU A 80 -29.39 -4.80 -6.50
CA GLU A 80 -29.39 -4.26 -7.86
C GLU A 80 -28.68 -2.90 -7.97
N GLY A 81 -28.72 -2.08 -6.92
CA GLY A 81 -27.94 -0.84 -6.84
C GLY A 81 -26.44 -1.11 -6.85
N GLU A 82 -25.98 -2.13 -6.12
CA GLU A 82 -24.58 -2.56 -6.12
C GLU A 82 -24.12 -3.04 -7.51
N HIS A 83 -24.93 -3.85 -8.18
CA HIS A 83 -24.64 -4.27 -9.56
C HIS A 83 -24.53 -3.07 -10.52
N LYS A 84 -25.46 -2.10 -10.45
CA LYS A 84 -25.40 -0.88 -11.26
C LYS A 84 -24.15 -0.05 -11.00
N ALA A 85 -23.71 0.01 -9.74
CA ALA A 85 -22.47 0.70 -9.37
C ALA A 85 -21.25 0.02 -10.02
N PHE A 86 -21.16 -1.29 -9.95
CA PHE A 86 -20.08 -2.06 -10.58
C PHE A 86 -20.07 -1.90 -12.10
N ASP A 87 -21.22 -1.99 -12.74
CA ASP A 87 -21.37 -1.79 -14.19
C ASP A 87 -20.95 -0.37 -14.62
N ALA A 88 -21.39 0.64 -13.90
CA ALA A 88 -20.99 2.03 -14.16
C ALA A 88 -19.47 2.23 -13.99
N TYR A 89 -18.87 1.61 -12.95
CA TYR A 89 -17.43 1.68 -12.74
C TYR A 89 -16.65 1.02 -13.88
N ILE A 90 -17.01 -0.20 -14.28
CA ILE A 90 -16.34 -0.90 -15.37
C ILE A 90 -16.42 -0.09 -16.66
N LYS A 91 -17.61 0.39 -17.04
CA LYS A 91 -17.80 1.17 -18.26
C LYS A 91 -16.98 2.45 -18.31
N THR A 92 -16.74 3.07 -17.15
CA THR A 92 -15.95 4.30 -17.04
C THR A 92 -14.44 4.04 -17.11
N HIS A 93 -13.97 2.86 -16.66
CA HIS A 93 -12.56 2.51 -16.52
C HIS A 93 -12.11 1.36 -17.44
N LEU A 94 -12.86 1.08 -18.51
CA LEU A 94 -12.44 0.10 -19.51
C LEU A 94 -11.06 0.49 -20.07
N GLY A 95 -10.14 -0.49 -20.11
CA GLY A 95 -8.76 -0.25 -20.50
C GLY A 95 -7.82 0.05 -19.33
N GLU A 96 -8.31 -0.03 -18.10
CA GLU A 96 -7.56 0.11 -16.87
C GLU A 96 -7.68 -1.15 -16.00
N ASN A 97 -6.94 -1.22 -14.90
CA ASN A 97 -7.07 -2.28 -13.91
C ASN A 97 -8.39 -2.10 -13.12
N LEU A 98 -9.26 -3.09 -13.17
CA LEU A 98 -10.62 -3.03 -12.63
C LEU A 98 -10.73 -3.77 -11.30
N ILE A 99 -10.92 -3.03 -10.19
CA ILE A 99 -11.05 -3.63 -8.85
C ILE A 99 -12.40 -3.27 -8.24
N LEU A 100 -13.26 -4.27 -8.04
CA LEU A 100 -14.59 -4.10 -7.47
C LEU A 100 -14.60 -4.35 -5.96
N LEU A 101 -15.16 -3.44 -5.18
CA LEU A 101 -15.28 -3.54 -3.72
C LEU A 101 -16.55 -4.29 -3.34
N ILE A 102 -16.42 -5.55 -2.92
CA ILE A 102 -17.53 -6.51 -2.83
C ILE A 102 -18.16 -6.66 -1.44
N ASP A 103 -17.70 -5.93 -0.46
CA ASP A 103 -18.15 -6.07 0.93
C ASP A 103 -18.99 -4.88 1.43
N THR A 104 -19.62 -4.12 0.53
CA THR A 104 -20.48 -3.00 0.91
C THR A 104 -21.70 -3.46 1.69
N TYR A 105 -22.30 -4.58 1.32
CA TYR A 105 -23.49 -5.14 2.01
C TYR A 105 -23.23 -6.56 2.52
N ASN A 106 -23.03 -7.52 1.63
CA ASN A 106 -22.68 -8.89 1.99
C ASN A 106 -21.75 -9.47 0.94
N THR A 107 -20.56 -9.81 1.36
CA THR A 107 -19.46 -10.24 0.48
C THR A 107 -19.84 -11.43 -0.40
N LEU A 108 -20.27 -12.55 0.20
CA LEU A 108 -20.51 -13.81 -0.54
C LEU A 108 -21.90 -13.90 -1.16
N LYS A 109 -22.92 -13.32 -0.51
CA LYS A 109 -24.32 -13.48 -0.93
C LYS A 109 -24.76 -12.49 -2.00
N CYS A 110 -24.10 -11.32 -2.11
CA CYS A 110 -24.44 -10.33 -3.14
C CYS A 110 -23.22 -9.71 -3.82
N GLY A 111 -22.27 -9.15 -3.09
CA GLY A 111 -21.15 -8.41 -3.68
C GLY A 111 -20.32 -9.23 -4.66
N LEU A 112 -19.89 -10.44 -4.28
CA LEU A 112 -19.14 -11.32 -5.16
C LEU A 112 -19.96 -11.79 -6.36
N LEU A 113 -21.23 -12.13 -6.14
CA LEU A 113 -22.10 -12.58 -7.23
C LEU A 113 -22.39 -11.45 -8.23
N ASN A 114 -22.60 -10.22 -7.74
CA ASN A 114 -22.73 -9.03 -8.57
C ASN A 114 -21.44 -8.72 -9.34
N ALA A 115 -20.27 -8.86 -8.71
CA ALA A 115 -18.99 -8.67 -9.38
C ALA A 115 -18.79 -9.67 -10.53
N ILE A 116 -19.04 -10.96 -10.28
CA ILE A 116 -18.97 -12.03 -11.31
C ILE A 116 -19.94 -11.74 -12.44
N ARG A 117 -21.19 -11.41 -12.11
CA ARG A 117 -22.20 -11.04 -13.10
C ARG A 117 -21.73 -9.86 -13.96
N THR A 118 -21.24 -8.80 -13.32
CA THR A 118 -20.82 -7.56 -14.01
C THR A 118 -19.59 -7.81 -14.90
N PHE A 119 -18.62 -8.60 -14.44
CA PHE A 119 -17.47 -8.99 -15.26
C PHE A 119 -17.93 -9.72 -16.52
N LYS A 120 -18.77 -10.74 -16.40
CA LYS A 120 -19.29 -11.52 -17.55
C LYS A 120 -20.13 -10.65 -18.51
N GLU A 121 -20.99 -9.77 -18.00
CA GLU A 121 -21.82 -8.86 -18.83
C GLU A 121 -20.98 -7.84 -19.62
N ASN A 122 -19.79 -7.47 -19.11
CA ASN A 122 -18.89 -6.52 -19.77
C ASN A 122 -17.72 -7.19 -20.52
N GLY A 123 -17.72 -8.52 -20.66
CA GLY A 123 -16.68 -9.26 -21.36
C GLY A 123 -15.32 -9.22 -20.67
N ILE A 124 -15.31 -9.11 -19.34
CA ILE A 124 -14.09 -9.18 -18.53
C ILE A 124 -13.90 -10.62 -18.07
N ASP A 125 -12.82 -11.23 -18.51
CA ASP A 125 -12.45 -12.62 -18.25
C ASP A 125 -10.93 -12.75 -18.07
N ASP A 126 -10.41 -13.97 -18.11
CA ASP A 126 -8.99 -14.27 -17.89
C ASP A 126 -8.07 -13.71 -19.00
N ASP A 127 -8.62 -13.33 -20.15
CA ASP A 127 -7.89 -12.71 -21.27
C ASP A 127 -7.87 -11.17 -21.19
N TYR A 128 -8.53 -10.57 -20.19
CA TYR A 128 -8.53 -9.10 -20.04
C TYR A 128 -7.12 -8.56 -19.72
N PRO A 129 -6.51 -7.74 -20.61
CA PRO A 129 -5.06 -7.47 -20.57
C PRO A 129 -4.62 -6.50 -19.48
N TYR A 130 -5.55 -5.73 -18.89
CA TYR A 130 -5.21 -4.66 -17.93
C TYR A 130 -5.30 -5.13 -16.47
N GLY A 131 -5.76 -6.38 -16.25
CA GLY A 131 -5.99 -6.95 -14.94
C GLY A 131 -7.33 -6.56 -14.33
N TYR A 132 -7.88 -7.45 -13.53
CA TYR A 132 -9.15 -7.25 -12.83
C TYR A 132 -9.14 -8.01 -11.50
N GLY A 133 -10.03 -7.62 -10.60
CA GLY A 133 -10.08 -8.24 -9.28
C GLY A 133 -11.22 -7.76 -8.41
N VAL A 134 -11.27 -8.32 -7.23
CA VAL A 134 -12.20 -7.95 -6.17
C VAL A 134 -11.44 -7.51 -4.92
N ARG A 135 -12.03 -6.61 -4.14
CA ARG A 135 -11.45 -6.11 -2.91
C ARG A 135 -12.30 -6.49 -1.71
N LEU A 136 -11.62 -6.98 -0.68
CA LEU A 136 -12.15 -7.28 0.65
C LEU A 136 -11.63 -6.23 1.64
N ASP A 137 -12.52 -5.52 2.30
CA ASP A 137 -12.19 -4.43 3.26
C ASP A 137 -12.72 -4.71 4.68
N SER A 138 -13.37 -5.86 4.90
CA SER A 138 -13.99 -6.22 6.19
C SER A 138 -14.16 -7.72 6.36
N GLY A 139 -14.49 -8.13 7.60
CA GLY A 139 -14.73 -9.53 7.96
C GLY A 139 -13.45 -10.33 8.20
N ASP A 140 -13.59 -11.64 8.22
CA ASP A 140 -12.46 -12.58 8.31
C ASP A 140 -11.80 -12.73 6.94
N LEU A 141 -10.72 -11.97 6.72
CA LEU A 141 -10.02 -11.92 5.44
C LEU A 141 -9.41 -13.27 5.05
N ALA A 142 -8.96 -14.09 6.01
CA ALA A 142 -8.42 -15.40 5.73
C ALA A 142 -9.49 -16.31 5.15
N TYR A 143 -10.60 -16.46 5.87
CA TYR A 143 -11.74 -17.25 5.43
C TYR A 143 -12.34 -16.71 4.13
N LEU A 144 -12.67 -15.42 4.08
CA LEU A 144 -13.34 -14.83 2.91
C LEU A 144 -12.50 -14.92 1.65
N SER A 145 -11.18 -14.76 1.73
CA SER A 145 -10.32 -14.87 0.54
C SER A 145 -10.30 -16.28 -0.05
N VAL A 146 -10.39 -17.31 0.79
CA VAL A 146 -10.48 -18.72 0.33
C VAL A 146 -11.83 -18.98 -0.34
N GLU A 147 -12.95 -18.60 0.30
CA GLU A 147 -14.29 -18.77 -0.28
C GLU A 147 -14.45 -17.99 -1.58
N VAL A 148 -13.99 -16.74 -1.62
CA VAL A 148 -14.01 -15.89 -2.82
C VAL A 148 -13.21 -16.56 -3.95
N ARG A 149 -12.02 -17.12 -3.67
CA ARG A 149 -11.21 -17.78 -4.68
C ARG A 149 -11.91 -19.01 -5.27
N ILE A 150 -12.51 -19.83 -4.43
CA ILE A 150 -13.27 -21.02 -4.86
C ILE A 150 -14.40 -20.60 -5.81
N ILE A 151 -15.22 -19.62 -5.41
CA ILE A 151 -16.37 -19.17 -6.21
C ILE A 151 -15.91 -18.52 -7.53
N LEU A 152 -14.82 -17.76 -7.52
CA LEU A 152 -14.27 -17.17 -8.75
C LEU A 152 -13.78 -18.27 -9.72
N ASP A 153 -13.06 -19.28 -9.21
CA ASP A 153 -12.57 -20.40 -10.01
C ASP A 153 -13.70 -21.23 -10.61
N GLU A 154 -14.75 -21.52 -9.84
CA GLU A 154 -15.97 -22.20 -10.31
C GLU A 154 -16.69 -21.41 -11.41
N ASN A 155 -16.49 -20.09 -11.46
CA ASN A 155 -17.07 -19.22 -12.49
C ASN A 155 -16.15 -18.92 -13.67
N GLY A 156 -14.95 -19.56 -13.73
CA GLY A 156 -13.98 -19.41 -14.82
C GLY A 156 -13.20 -18.10 -14.78
N LEU A 157 -13.04 -17.48 -13.58
CA LEU A 157 -12.32 -16.22 -13.38
C LEU A 157 -11.03 -16.48 -12.59
N HIS A 158 -10.15 -17.34 -13.14
CA HIS A 158 -8.93 -17.81 -12.47
C HIS A 158 -7.88 -16.68 -12.29
N ASN A 159 -7.85 -15.73 -13.21
CA ASN A 159 -6.92 -14.58 -13.18
C ASN A 159 -7.45 -13.39 -12.36
N CYS A 160 -8.70 -13.44 -11.87
CA CYS A 160 -9.28 -12.42 -11.00
C CYS A 160 -8.48 -12.29 -9.70
N LYS A 161 -7.91 -11.12 -9.43
CA LYS A 161 -7.08 -10.88 -8.24
C LYS A 161 -7.92 -10.57 -7.02
N ILE A 162 -7.46 -11.00 -5.85
CA ILE A 162 -8.08 -10.71 -4.56
C ILE A 162 -7.21 -9.70 -3.81
N PHE A 163 -7.75 -8.50 -3.61
CA PHE A 163 -7.13 -7.44 -2.83
C PHE A 163 -7.68 -7.46 -1.41
N ALA A 164 -6.82 -7.38 -0.42
CA ALA A 164 -7.22 -7.19 0.98
C ALA A 164 -6.79 -5.82 1.49
N THR A 165 -7.70 -5.18 2.20
CA THR A 165 -7.50 -3.91 2.90
C THR A 165 -8.13 -4.01 4.30
N ASN A 166 -8.16 -2.92 5.06
CA ASN A 166 -8.67 -2.83 6.42
C ASN A 166 -7.64 -3.09 7.52
N SER A 167 -7.13 -2.00 8.08
CA SER A 167 -6.29 -1.97 9.30
C SER A 167 -5.09 -2.93 9.29
N LEU A 168 -4.59 -3.25 8.10
CA LEU A 168 -3.48 -4.16 7.91
C LEU A 168 -2.18 -3.55 8.44
N ASP A 169 -1.36 -4.41 9.03
CA ASP A 169 0.01 -4.16 9.43
C ASP A 169 0.89 -5.40 9.16
N GLU A 170 2.18 -5.33 9.44
CA GLU A 170 3.12 -6.42 9.21
C GLU A 170 2.78 -7.71 9.96
N TYR A 171 2.17 -7.60 11.12
CA TYR A 171 1.79 -8.76 11.95
C TYR A 171 0.57 -9.46 11.37
N LEU A 172 -0.47 -8.69 11.04
CA LEU A 172 -1.70 -9.24 10.47
C LEU A 172 -1.46 -9.82 9.08
N ILE A 173 -0.65 -9.17 8.24
CA ILE A 173 -0.28 -9.71 6.92
C ILE A 173 0.46 -11.05 7.09
N SER A 174 1.46 -11.12 7.97
CA SER A 174 2.19 -12.38 8.25
C SER A 174 1.25 -13.47 8.77
N ASP A 175 0.25 -13.10 9.55
CA ASP A 175 -0.74 -14.03 10.09
C ASP A 175 -1.69 -14.56 9.00
N LEU A 176 -2.19 -13.69 8.13
CA LEU A 176 -3.00 -14.05 6.98
C LEU A 176 -2.26 -15.02 6.03
N GLU A 177 -0.98 -14.73 5.73
CA GLU A 177 -0.15 -15.63 4.92
C GLU A 177 0.01 -17.00 5.59
N ARG A 178 0.23 -17.05 6.91
CA ARG A 178 0.36 -18.30 7.67
C ARG A 178 -0.94 -19.11 7.72
N GLN A 179 -2.08 -18.45 7.74
CA GLN A 179 -3.41 -19.07 7.66
C GLN A 179 -3.77 -19.58 6.26
N GLY A 180 -2.93 -19.33 5.25
CA GLY A 180 -3.17 -19.75 3.88
C GLY A 180 -4.20 -18.90 3.12
N ALA A 181 -4.36 -17.63 3.50
CA ALA A 181 -5.24 -16.70 2.81
C ALA A 181 -4.91 -16.60 1.31
N ARG A 182 -5.94 -16.59 0.47
CA ARG A 182 -5.82 -16.51 -0.99
C ARG A 182 -5.87 -15.06 -1.48
N ILE A 183 -5.01 -14.23 -0.90
CA ILE A 183 -4.89 -12.80 -1.22
C ILE A 183 -3.73 -12.61 -2.20
N ASP A 184 -3.92 -11.80 -3.22
CA ASP A 184 -2.89 -11.48 -4.23
C ASP A 184 -2.18 -10.15 -3.94
N CYS A 185 -2.85 -9.19 -3.34
CA CYS A 185 -2.32 -7.84 -3.07
C CYS A 185 -2.88 -7.28 -1.76
N TYR A 186 -2.09 -6.46 -1.10
CA TYR A 186 -2.47 -5.79 0.14
C TYR A 186 -2.52 -4.27 -0.03
N GLY A 187 -3.55 -3.63 0.52
CA GLY A 187 -3.63 -2.17 0.63
C GLY A 187 -3.53 -1.74 2.10
N VAL A 188 -2.47 -1.03 2.45
CA VAL A 188 -2.15 -0.67 3.84
C VAL A 188 -2.24 0.83 4.03
N GLY A 189 -3.01 1.26 5.01
CA GLY A 189 -3.27 2.67 5.34
C GLY A 189 -2.54 3.14 6.59
N ASP A 190 -3.17 2.95 7.74
CA ASP A 190 -2.73 3.53 9.03
C ASP A 190 -1.29 3.15 9.41
N ALA A 191 -0.94 1.87 9.32
CA ALA A 191 0.37 1.38 9.73
C ALA A 191 1.52 2.06 8.95
N ILE A 192 1.26 2.35 7.66
CA ILE A 192 2.22 3.05 6.81
C ILE A 192 2.19 4.56 7.06
N ALA A 193 1.00 5.19 7.13
CA ALA A 193 0.88 6.65 7.18
C ALA A 193 1.27 7.25 8.53
N THR A 194 0.99 6.55 9.64
CA THR A 194 1.14 7.10 10.99
C THR A 194 2.39 6.63 11.73
N SER A 195 3.17 5.68 11.16
CA SER A 195 4.28 5.04 11.88
C SER A 195 3.85 4.57 13.28
N LYS A 196 2.76 3.80 13.33
CA LYS A 196 2.02 3.44 14.55
C LYS A 196 2.91 2.88 15.67
N ALA A 197 3.95 2.14 15.32
CA ALA A 197 4.89 1.56 16.27
C ALA A 197 5.87 2.59 16.87
N ALA A 198 6.17 3.69 16.15
CA ALA A 198 7.08 4.76 16.58
C ALA A 198 6.63 6.12 16.03
N PRO A 199 5.53 6.69 16.57
CA PRO A 199 4.90 7.89 16.01
C PRO A 199 5.71 9.19 16.21
N CYS A 200 6.70 9.16 17.09
CA CYS A 200 7.56 10.30 17.40
C CYS A 200 9.01 10.03 16.98
N PHE A 201 9.63 11.00 16.31
CA PHE A 201 11.03 10.93 15.93
C PHE A 201 11.89 11.72 16.92
N GLY A 202 12.91 11.07 17.47
CA GLY A 202 13.94 11.71 18.27
C GLY A 202 14.96 12.50 17.43
N ASN A 203 14.52 13.15 16.36
CA ASN A 203 15.40 13.91 15.48
C ASN A 203 15.89 15.17 16.15
N VAL A 204 17.19 15.44 16.04
CA VAL A 204 17.84 16.63 16.56
C VAL A 204 18.65 17.27 15.45
N TYR A 205 18.49 18.57 15.27
CA TYR A 205 19.32 19.37 14.37
C TYR A 205 20.62 19.75 15.06
N LYS A 206 21.75 19.52 14.40
CA LYS A 206 23.07 19.93 14.90
C LYS A 206 23.84 20.61 13.78
N LEU A 207 24.39 21.78 14.08
CA LEU A 207 25.25 22.52 13.17
C LEU A 207 26.57 21.77 13.02
N VAL A 208 26.98 21.50 11.80
CA VAL A 208 28.22 20.76 11.48
C VAL A 208 29.23 21.60 10.70
N GLN A 209 28.77 22.70 10.09
CA GLN A 209 29.63 23.61 9.32
C GLN A 209 29.05 25.04 9.35
N LEU A 210 29.88 26.03 9.50
CA LEU A 210 29.55 27.46 9.43
C LEU A 210 30.61 28.16 8.56
N ASP A 211 30.18 28.89 7.54
CA ASP A 211 31.06 29.64 6.62
C ASP A 211 32.25 28.81 6.10
N GLY A 212 31.96 27.54 5.70
CA GLY A 212 32.95 26.60 5.20
C GLY A 212 33.85 25.96 6.28
N LYS A 213 33.75 26.37 7.52
CA LYS A 213 34.54 25.84 8.64
C LYS A 213 33.78 24.75 9.38
N PRO A 214 34.38 23.57 9.61
CA PRO A 214 33.77 22.51 10.41
C PRO A 214 33.52 22.97 11.84
N VAL A 215 32.31 22.68 12.35
CA VAL A 215 31.94 22.93 13.75
C VAL A 215 31.24 21.69 14.32
N MET A 216 31.31 21.52 15.62
CA MET A 216 30.62 20.44 16.32
C MET A 216 30.16 20.85 17.71
N LYS A 217 29.09 20.26 18.18
CA LYS A 217 28.74 20.34 19.60
C LYS A 217 29.64 19.41 20.41
N MET A 218 30.38 19.95 21.35
CA MET A 218 31.07 19.14 22.37
C MET A 218 30.05 18.66 23.41
N SER A 219 30.14 17.42 23.81
CA SER A 219 29.25 16.80 24.81
C SER A 219 30.03 15.81 25.67
N GLU A 220 29.74 15.75 26.96
CA GLU A 220 30.24 14.72 27.86
C GLU A 220 29.73 13.31 27.44
N ASP A 221 28.51 13.24 26.90
CA ASP A 221 27.95 12.03 26.33
C ASP A 221 28.46 11.85 24.89
N ARG A 222 29.37 10.90 24.70
CA ARG A 222 29.96 10.58 23.39
C ARG A 222 28.91 10.22 22.34
N ALA A 223 27.80 9.58 22.73
CA ALA A 223 26.70 9.24 21.82
C ALA A 223 25.98 10.48 21.23
N LYS A 224 26.14 11.63 21.87
CA LYS A 224 25.59 12.91 21.39
C LYS A 224 26.57 13.75 20.58
N MET A 225 27.81 13.33 20.46
CA MET A 225 28.79 13.97 19.58
C MET A 225 28.52 13.58 18.14
N ILE A 226 28.86 14.49 17.24
CA ILE A 226 28.73 14.30 15.79
C ILE A 226 30.05 14.62 15.11
N ASN A 227 30.30 14.01 13.97
CA ASN A 227 31.44 14.40 13.15
C ASN A 227 31.22 15.81 12.57
N PRO A 228 32.19 16.73 12.67
CA PRO A 228 32.09 18.05 12.09
C PRO A 228 32.26 18.02 10.57
N GLY A 229 31.78 19.08 9.90
CA GLY A 229 31.88 19.25 8.46
C GLY A 229 30.75 18.61 7.66
N PHE A 230 30.76 18.90 6.35
CA PHE A 230 29.80 18.33 5.42
C PHE A 230 30.07 16.83 5.23
N GLN A 231 29.04 16.02 5.39
CA GLN A 231 29.15 14.57 5.29
C GLN A 231 28.27 14.01 4.17
N ARG A 232 28.70 12.93 3.55
CA ARG A 232 27.90 12.12 2.65
C ARG A 232 27.85 10.69 3.15
N THR A 233 26.65 10.10 3.13
CA THR A 233 26.48 8.67 3.37
C THR A 233 26.39 7.94 2.04
N TRP A 234 27.20 6.91 1.90
CA TRP A 234 27.21 6.04 0.73
C TRP A 234 26.71 4.67 1.13
N ARG A 235 25.86 4.10 0.32
CA ARG A 235 25.40 2.74 0.49
C ARG A 235 26.08 1.85 -0.53
N ILE A 236 26.88 0.91 -0.05
CA ILE A 236 27.70 0.03 -0.88
C ILE A 236 27.06 -1.34 -0.90
N SER A 237 26.71 -1.85 -2.10
CA SER A 237 26.27 -3.22 -2.32
C SER A 237 27.25 -3.93 -3.24
N LYS A 238 27.44 -5.24 -3.05
CA LYS A 238 28.36 -6.04 -3.85
C LYS A 238 27.80 -6.33 -5.25
N ASN A 239 26.49 -6.54 -5.35
CA ASN A 239 25.79 -6.89 -6.60
C ASN A 239 24.48 -6.07 -6.72
N TYR A 240 24.57 -4.78 -7.03
CA TYR A 240 23.38 -3.99 -7.34
C TYR A 240 22.87 -4.35 -8.75
N PRO A 241 21.55 -4.62 -8.97
CA PRO A 241 20.42 -4.47 -8.05
C PRO A 241 20.05 -5.71 -7.20
N GLU A 242 20.75 -6.83 -7.34
CA GLU A 242 20.36 -8.13 -6.78
C GLU A 242 20.58 -8.27 -5.26
N GLU A 243 21.52 -7.51 -4.68
CA GLU A 243 21.74 -7.49 -3.23
C GLU A 243 21.43 -6.14 -2.61
N LEU A 244 20.42 -6.10 -1.76
CA LEU A 244 20.09 -4.93 -0.95
C LEU A 244 21.07 -4.79 0.23
N PHE A 245 22.07 -3.91 0.09
CA PHE A 245 22.89 -3.29 1.14
C PHE A 245 23.74 -4.18 2.05
N LYS A 246 25.04 -4.01 1.96
CA LYS A 246 25.96 -4.62 2.91
C LYS A 246 26.61 -3.63 3.90
N ILE A 247 26.84 -2.38 3.53
CA ILE A 247 27.54 -1.40 4.37
C ILE A 247 27.06 0.03 4.04
N ASP A 248 26.74 0.82 5.07
CA ASP A 248 26.59 2.27 4.96
C ASP A 248 27.89 2.93 5.47
N VAL A 249 28.52 3.74 4.66
CA VAL A 249 29.74 4.48 4.99
C VAL A 249 29.43 5.98 4.97
N THR A 250 29.76 6.68 6.06
CA THR A 250 29.68 8.13 6.14
C THR A 250 31.08 8.73 6.09
N CYS A 251 31.33 9.57 5.13
CA CYS A 251 32.61 10.28 4.92
C CYS A 251 32.41 11.78 5.01
#